data_4507a8207d89165d96b3aead2f354009
#
_entry.id   4507a8207d89165d96b3aead2f354009
#
_cell.length_a   1.000
_cell.length_b   1.000
_cell.length_c   1.000
_cell.angle_alpha   90.00
_cell.angle_beta   90.00
_cell.angle_gamma   90.00
#
_symmetry.space_group_name_H-M   'P 1'
#
loop_
_entity.id
_entity.type
_entity.pdbx_description
1 polymer ?
#
loop_
_entity_poly.entity_id
_entity_poly.type
_entity_poly.pdbx_seq_one_letter_code
_entity_poly.pdbx_strand_id
1 'polypeptide(L)'
;MYWPSFEFRYSLDRRKLTPHLMALDAHQQAATALVLPHHWNRPPAETPPDGPSAIPRLKSRNAARARDWVGERFVPGSSPLTLADILTIHRLLSEDLSVEHQTPGTLRVDPVQVGRAEAGGFHSGAPAERLPIYMRRYVEFIAGNEPATLPPAIHSLLAHFFFTTLHPFVDGNGRTSRLVATAILYQRGYNVHGGFYALSDYFYQNDGIRYHTLLHRCWQQGVPFDLTEFVGFGIEGIVMELRSIDSFIRMKLRRAVG
;
A
#
# COMPACT_ATOMS: atom_id res chain seq x y z
N MET A 1 6.71 -19.31 -11.09
CA MET A 1 7.88 -18.76 -10.32
C MET A 1 8.55 -19.89 -9.55
N TYR A 2 9.86 -19.97 -9.59
CA TYR A 2 10.62 -20.97 -8.83
C TYR A 2 11.07 -20.40 -7.49
N TRP A 3 10.34 -20.68 -6.43
CA TRP A 3 10.54 -20.11 -5.10
C TRP A 3 11.91 -20.37 -4.46
N PRO A 4 12.56 -21.52 -4.62
CA PRO A 4 13.89 -21.75 -4.02
C PRO A 4 14.96 -20.74 -4.42
N SER A 5 14.87 -20.17 -5.63
CA SER A 5 15.77 -19.12 -6.13
C SER A 5 15.13 -17.73 -6.14
N PHE A 6 14.02 -17.52 -5.43
CA PHE A 6 13.37 -16.23 -5.38
C PHE A 6 14.24 -15.17 -4.70
N GLU A 7 14.41 -14.05 -5.37
CA GLU A 7 15.15 -12.87 -4.93
C GLU A 7 14.32 -11.61 -5.16
N PHE A 8 14.53 -10.59 -4.34
CA PHE A 8 13.91 -9.26 -4.50
C PHE A 8 14.64 -8.44 -5.58
N ARG A 9 14.69 -8.98 -6.80
CA ARG A 9 15.36 -8.34 -7.95
C ARG A 9 14.35 -7.76 -8.91
N TYR A 10 14.61 -6.54 -9.35
CA TYR A 10 13.74 -5.80 -10.26
C TYR A 10 14.56 -4.96 -11.26
N SER A 11 13.90 -4.49 -12.31
CA SER A 11 14.38 -3.47 -13.22
C SER A 11 13.35 -2.36 -13.38
N LEU A 12 13.82 -1.15 -13.66
CA LEU A 12 13.00 0.03 -13.89
C LEU A 12 13.56 0.84 -15.06
N ASP A 13 12.74 1.15 -16.05
CA ASP A 13 13.05 2.15 -17.04
C ASP A 13 12.79 3.55 -16.49
N ARG A 14 13.82 4.18 -15.95
CA ARG A 14 13.73 5.51 -15.35
C ARG A 14 13.26 6.59 -16.34
N ARG A 15 13.52 6.46 -17.65
CA ARG A 15 13.07 7.43 -18.64
C ARG A 15 11.55 7.44 -18.74
N LYS A 16 10.92 6.25 -18.73
CA LYS A 16 9.45 6.13 -18.74
C LYS A 16 8.82 6.62 -17.44
N LEU A 17 9.50 6.52 -16.30
CA LEU A 17 9.00 6.95 -15.01
C LEU A 17 9.16 8.47 -14.74
N THR A 18 10.09 9.12 -15.42
CA THR A 18 10.37 10.55 -15.21
C THR A 18 9.13 11.44 -15.30
N PRO A 19 8.25 11.35 -16.33
CA PRO A 19 7.05 12.20 -16.39
C PRO A 19 6.10 11.99 -15.20
N HIS A 20 5.95 10.76 -14.74
CA HIS A 20 5.11 10.43 -13.58
C HIS A 20 5.67 11.03 -12.30
N LEU A 21 6.99 10.95 -12.10
CA LEU A 21 7.67 11.54 -10.93
C LEU A 21 7.57 13.07 -10.94
N MET A 22 7.75 13.72 -12.10
CA MET A 22 7.59 15.17 -12.21
C MET A 22 6.17 15.62 -11.87
N ALA A 23 5.15 14.90 -12.34
CA ALA A 23 3.76 15.16 -11.99
C ALA A 23 3.52 14.98 -10.48
N LEU A 24 4.07 13.92 -9.89
CA LEU A 24 3.97 13.66 -8.46
C LEU A 24 4.59 14.80 -7.64
N ASP A 25 5.81 15.22 -7.96
CA ASP A 25 6.50 16.28 -7.24
C ASP A 25 5.73 17.60 -7.27
N ALA A 26 5.18 17.97 -8.43
CA ALA A 26 4.36 19.18 -8.57
C ALA A 26 3.10 19.12 -7.67
N HIS A 27 2.41 17.99 -7.61
CA HIS A 27 1.22 17.84 -6.78
C HIS A 27 1.55 17.73 -5.29
N GLN A 28 2.67 17.08 -4.94
CA GLN A 28 3.18 17.02 -3.58
C GLN A 28 3.49 18.41 -3.03
N GLN A 29 4.21 19.23 -3.80
CA GLN A 29 4.51 20.62 -3.42
C GLN A 29 3.24 21.44 -3.25
N ALA A 30 2.28 21.32 -4.16
CA ALA A 30 1.00 22.04 -4.09
C ALA A 30 0.20 21.63 -2.84
N ALA A 31 0.12 20.33 -2.53
CA ALA A 31 -0.58 19.82 -1.36
C ALA A 31 0.10 20.26 -0.04
N THR A 32 1.43 20.25 0.00
CA THR A 32 2.22 20.67 1.18
C THR A 32 2.10 22.18 1.44
N ALA A 33 1.94 22.99 0.40
CA ALA A 33 1.79 24.44 0.53
C ALA A 33 0.44 24.87 1.13
N LEU A 34 -0.55 23.99 1.18
CA LEU A 34 -1.85 24.29 1.78
C LEU A 34 -1.76 24.27 3.30
N VAL A 35 -2.04 25.41 3.94
CA VAL A 35 -2.11 25.51 5.41
C VAL A 35 -3.54 25.18 5.85
N LEU A 36 -3.69 24.12 6.64
CA LEU A 36 -4.96 23.75 7.25
C LEU A 36 -5.11 24.34 8.65
N PRO A 37 -6.31 24.79 9.01
CA PRO A 37 -6.63 25.08 10.41
C PRO A 37 -6.41 23.85 11.31
N HIS A 38 -5.82 24.05 12.49
CA HIS A 38 -5.50 22.97 13.43
C HIS A 38 -6.69 22.08 13.84
N HIS A 39 -7.91 22.58 13.72
CA HIS A 39 -9.14 21.85 14.08
C HIS A 39 -9.73 21.04 12.91
N TRP A 40 -9.12 21.09 11.73
CA TRP A 40 -9.54 20.26 10.61
C TRP A 40 -8.91 18.87 10.74
N ASN A 41 -9.54 18.08 11.56
CA ASN A 41 -9.23 16.68 11.61
C ASN A 41 -9.61 16.01 10.28
N ARG A 42 -8.92 14.95 9.95
CA ARG A 42 -9.25 14.02 8.87
C ARG A 42 -10.76 13.81 8.81
N PRO A 43 -11.40 13.85 7.62
CA PRO A 43 -12.76 13.40 7.50
C PRO A 43 -12.86 11.98 8.09
N PRO A 44 -13.88 11.71 8.91
CA PRO A 44 -14.12 10.35 9.37
C PRO A 44 -14.10 9.46 8.12
N ALA A 45 -13.44 8.31 8.20
CA ALA A 45 -13.58 7.29 7.17
C ALA A 45 -15.08 7.18 6.89
N GLU A 46 -15.47 7.34 5.63
CA GLU A 46 -16.89 7.30 5.27
C GLU A 46 -17.50 6.10 5.95
N THR A 47 -18.42 6.36 6.87
CA THR A 47 -19.21 5.29 7.47
C THR A 47 -19.97 4.68 6.30
N PRO A 48 -19.83 3.38 6.01
CA PRO A 48 -20.60 2.80 4.92
C PRO A 48 -22.06 3.17 5.11
N PRO A 49 -22.79 3.54 4.06
CA PRO A 49 -24.18 3.89 4.17
C PRO A 49 -24.90 2.77 4.90
N ASP A 50 -25.91 3.12 5.69
CA ASP A 50 -26.71 2.20 6.50
C ASP A 50 -27.15 1.00 5.65
N GLY A 51 -26.52 -0.14 5.85
CA GLY A 51 -26.73 -1.35 5.07
C GLY A 51 -26.47 -2.61 5.91
N PRO A 52 -27.06 -3.75 5.55
CA PRO A 52 -27.35 -4.86 6.45
C PRO A 52 -26.17 -5.74 6.87
N SER A 53 -24.94 -5.47 6.49
CA SER A 53 -23.82 -6.38 6.78
C SER A 53 -22.86 -5.81 7.84
N ALA A 54 -22.73 -6.50 8.96
CA ALA A 54 -21.80 -6.18 10.03
C ALA A 54 -20.33 -6.24 9.58
N ILE A 55 -20.01 -7.12 8.63
CA ILE A 55 -18.65 -7.36 8.14
C ILE A 55 -18.04 -6.15 7.42
N PRO A 56 -18.69 -5.46 6.47
CA PRO A 56 -18.15 -4.24 5.85
C PRO A 56 -17.90 -3.11 6.83
N ARG A 57 -18.80 -2.91 7.81
CA ARG A 57 -18.60 -1.91 8.88
C ARG A 57 -17.37 -2.23 9.72
N LEU A 58 -17.20 -3.50 10.08
CA LEU A 58 -16.05 -3.98 10.84
C LEU A 58 -14.75 -3.79 10.04
N LYS A 59 -14.73 -4.15 8.76
CA LYS A 59 -13.59 -3.92 7.86
C LYS A 59 -13.23 -2.43 7.75
N SER A 60 -14.21 -1.54 7.64
CA SER A 60 -13.97 -0.08 7.59
C SER A 60 -13.42 0.44 8.92
N ARG A 61 -13.99 0.04 10.05
CA ARG A 61 -13.49 0.40 11.40
C ARG A 61 -12.04 -0.05 11.57
N ASN A 62 -11.75 -1.29 11.26
CA ASN A 62 -10.42 -1.86 11.37
C ASN A 62 -9.41 -1.15 10.45
N ALA A 63 -9.81 -0.83 9.22
CA ALA A 63 -8.98 -0.08 8.28
C ALA A 63 -8.69 1.34 8.79
N ALA A 64 -9.66 2.02 9.42
CA ALA A 64 -9.44 3.33 10.03
C ALA A 64 -8.41 3.23 11.18
N ARG A 65 -8.61 2.32 12.14
CA ARG A 65 -7.67 2.09 13.25
C ARG A 65 -6.25 1.75 12.79
N ALA A 66 -6.13 0.90 11.77
CA ALA A 66 -4.83 0.53 11.23
C ALA A 66 -4.14 1.71 10.55
N ARG A 67 -4.89 2.57 9.83
CA ARG A 67 -4.35 3.80 9.24
C ARG A 67 -3.90 4.80 10.29
N ASP A 68 -4.70 5.00 11.35
CA ASP A 68 -4.36 5.91 12.43
C ASP A 68 -3.06 5.45 13.11
N TRP A 69 -2.96 4.17 13.43
CA TRP A 69 -1.74 3.59 13.98
C TRP A 69 -0.52 3.77 13.07
N VAL A 70 -0.67 3.57 11.76
CA VAL A 70 0.40 3.82 10.77
C VAL A 70 0.80 5.29 10.75
N GLY A 71 -0.17 6.21 10.81
CA GLY A 71 0.08 7.65 10.83
C GLY A 71 0.83 8.13 12.08
N GLU A 72 0.58 7.52 13.23
CA GLU A 72 1.26 7.82 14.49
C GLU A 72 2.66 7.19 14.56
N ARG A 73 2.79 5.95 14.09
CA ARG A 73 4.03 5.16 14.19
C ARG A 73 5.10 5.60 13.18
N PHE A 74 4.68 5.97 11.96
CA PHE A 74 5.58 6.27 10.85
C PHE A 74 5.57 7.75 10.49
N VAL A 75 6.44 8.50 11.14
CA VAL A 75 6.69 9.92 10.87
C VAL A 75 8.13 10.10 10.38
N PRO A 76 8.47 11.24 9.73
CA PRO A 76 9.85 11.51 9.35
C PRO A 76 10.80 11.35 10.53
N GLY A 77 11.87 10.57 10.34
CA GLY A 77 12.84 10.26 11.39
C GLY A 77 12.47 9.10 12.32
N SER A 78 11.29 8.49 12.17
CA SER A 78 10.95 7.27 12.91
C SER A 78 11.83 6.09 12.49
N SER A 79 11.98 5.10 13.38
CA SER A 79 12.73 3.87 13.08
C SER A 79 12.12 3.11 11.89
N PRO A 80 12.93 2.41 11.09
CA PRO A 80 12.46 1.65 9.95
C PRO A 80 11.34 0.67 10.28
N LEU A 81 10.54 0.35 9.28
CA LEU A 81 9.46 -0.62 9.39
C LEU A 81 10.02 -2.02 9.66
N THR A 82 9.45 -2.70 10.63
CA THR A 82 9.86 -4.05 11.09
C THR A 82 8.81 -5.11 10.74
N LEU A 83 9.18 -6.39 10.87
CA LEU A 83 8.22 -7.48 10.75
C LEU A 83 7.11 -7.38 11.81
N ALA A 84 7.43 -6.97 13.03
CA ALA A 84 6.45 -6.79 14.10
C ALA A 84 5.42 -5.68 13.74
N ASP A 85 5.86 -4.61 13.08
CA ASP A 85 4.96 -3.56 12.58
C ASP A 85 3.99 -4.13 11.51
N ILE A 86 4.49 -4.95 10.59
CA ILE A 86 3.67 -5.60 9.54
C ILE A 86 2.60 -6.51 10.18
N LEU A 87 3.01 -7.34 11.16
CA LEU A 87 2.08 -8.22 11.88
C LEU A 87 1.03 -7.42 12.66
N THR A 88 1.43 -6.27 13.24
CA THR A 88 0.51 -5.36 13.93
C THR A 88 -0.49 -4.74 12.97
N ILE A 89 -0.06 -4.27 11.79
CA ILE A 89 -0.95 -3.74 10.74
C ILE A 89 -1.99 -4.81 10.36
N HIS A 90 -1.53 -6.03 10.07
CA HIS A 90 -2.44 -7.12 9.71
C HIS A 90 -3.40 -7.47 10.85
N ARG A 91 -2.93 -7.53 12.11
CA ARG A 91 -3.77 -7.78 13.28
C ARG A 91 -4.88 -6.74 13.38
N LEU A 92 -4.55 -5.44 13.29
CA LEU A 92 -5.54 -4.36 13.34
C LEU A 92 -6.57 -4.44 12.21
N LEU A 93 -6.14 -4.83 11.00
CA LEU A 93 -7.02 -4.97 9.83
C LEU A 93 -7.97 -6.16 9.92
N SER A 94 -7.59 -7.21 10.63
CA SER A 94 -8.30 -8.51 10.66
C SER A 94 -8.94 -8.83 12.02
N GLU A 95 -8.84 -7.93 13.00
CA GLU A 95 -9.46 -8.11 14.32
C GLU A 95 -10.98 -8.31 14.21
N ASP A 96 -11.49 -9.30 14.93
CA ASP A 96 -12.90 -9.73 14.94
C ASP A 96 -13.47 -10.17 13.58
N LEU A 97 -12.64 -10.31 12.53
CA LEU A 97 -13.06 -10.90 11.27
C LEU A 97 -12.94 -12.43 11.35
N SER A 98 -14.08 -13.11 11.21
CA SER A 98 -14.09 -14.57 11.12
C SER A 98 -13.69 -14.99 9.71
N VAL A 99 -12.41 -15.35 9.53
CA VAL A 99 -11.88 -15.95 8.30
C VAL A 99 -11.28 -17.30 8.70
N GLU A 100 -11.71 -18.34 8.00
CA GLU A 100 -11.25 -19.71 8.26
C GLU A 100 -9.71 -19.77 8.12
N HIS A 101 -9.07 -20.52 8.99
CA HIS A 101 -7.59 -20.69 9.04
C HIS A 101 -6.79 -19.38 9.21
N GLN A 102 -7.43 -18.25 9.59
CA GLN A 102 -6.73 -17.01 9.84
C GLN A 102 -6.68 -16.64 11.33
N THR A 103 -5.47 -16.39 11.82
CA THR A 103 -5.24 -15.71 13.09
C THR A 103 -4.73 -14.30 12.82
N PRO A 104 -5.38 -13.23 13.36
CA PRO A 104 -4.94 -11.86 13.18
C PRO A 104 -3.46 -11.66 13.57
N GLY A 105 -2.67 -11.11 12.65
CA GLY A 105 -1.24 -10.85 12.89
C GLY A 105 -0.34 -12.08 12.77
N THR A 106 -0.83 -13.20 12.24
CA THR A 106 -0.04 -14.44 12.09
C THR A 106 0.13 -14.82 10.63
N LEU A 107 1.32 -15.23 10.24
CA LEU A 107 1.59 -15.75 8.91
C LEU A 107 0.78 -17.03 8.66
N ARG A 108 0.29 -17.20 7.43
CA ARG A 108 -0.43 -18.43 7.03
C ARG A 108 0.48 -19.66 7.06
N VAL A 109 -0.13 -20.79 7.24
CA VAL A 109 0.52 -22.11 7.20
C VAL A 109 0.11 -22.92 5.97
N ASP A 110 -0.94 -22.50 5.25
CA ASP A 110 -1.47 -23.16 4.07
C ASP A 110 -1.02 -22.47 2.77
N PRO A 111 -0.94 -23.19 1.64
CA PRO A 111 -0.73 -22.62 0.31
C PRO A 111 -1.88 -21.69 -0.08
N VAL A 112 -1.57 -20.64 -0.87
CA VAL A 112 -2.59 -19.72 -1.41
C VAL A 112 -2.36 -19.47 -2.90
N GLN A 113 -3.45 -19.20 -3.60
CA GLN A 113 -3.44 -18.68 -4.96
C GLN A 113 -3.82 -17.19 -4.95
N VAL A 114 -3.10 -16.40 -5.70
CA VAL A 114 -3.22 -14.93 -5.77
C VAL A 114 -3.54 -14.51 -7.19
N GLY A 115 -4.56 -13.68 -7.37
CA GLY A 115 -4.92 -13.18 -8.69
C GLY A 115 -6.39 -13.34 -9.00
N ARG A 116 -6.72 -13.12 -10.27
CA ARG A 116 -8.07 -13.23 -10.80
C ARG A 116 -8.03 -13.80 -12.22
N ALA A 117 -8.96 -14.68 -12.56
CA ALA A 117 -9.04 -15.28 -13.89
C ALA A 117 -9.21 -14.21 -14.98
N GLU A 118 -10.07 -13.22 -14.75
CA GLU A 118 -10.35 -12.11 -15.68
C GLU A 118 -9.18 -11.14 -15.88
N ALA A 119 -8.18 -11.18 -14.99
CA ALA A 119 -6.99 -10.33 -15.05
C ALA A 119 -5.74 -11.08 -15.54
N GLY A 120 -5.90 -12.26 -16.12
CA GLY A 120 -4.82 -13.04 -16.73
C GLY A 120 -4.48 -14.33 -15.96
N GLY A 121 -5.05 -14.57 -14.79
CA GLY A 121 -4.87 -15.82 -14.05
C GLY A 121 -4.34 -15.66 -12.62
N PHE A 122 -3.73 -16.74 -12.14
CA PHE A 122 -3.31 -16.87 -10.74
C PHE A 122 -1.79 -17.05 -10.64
N HIS A 123 -1.27 -16.61 -9.50
CA HIS A 123 0.09 -16.80 -9.04
C HIS A 123 0.07 -17.53 -7.70
N SER A 124 0.97 -18.49 -7.52
CA SER A 124 1.14 -19.14 -6.22
C SER A 124 1.93 -18.24 -5.28
N GLY A 125 1.35 -17.90 -4.13
CA GLY A 125 2.07 -17.21 -3.05
C GLY A 125 3.30 -18.00 -2.60
N ALA A 126 4.16 -17.39 -1.79
CA ALA A 126 5.35 -18.06 -1.26
C ALA A 126 4.99 -19.34 -0.50
N PRO A 127 5.86 -20.39 -0.55
CA PRO A 127 5.67 -21.59 0.27
C PRO A 127 5.52 -21.22 1.75
N ALA A 128 4.47 -21.73 2.38
CA ALA A 128 4.08 -21.32 3.73
C ALA A 128 5.20 -21.57 4.76
N GLU A 129 5.88 -22.72 4.67
CA GLU A 129 6.98 -23.11 5.52
C GLU A 129 8.21 -22.20 5.41
N ARG A 130 8.31 -21.43 4.32
CA ARG A 130 9.41 -20.48 4.07
C ARG A 130 9.04 -19.03 4.36
N LEU A 131 7.79 -18.73 4.63
CA LEU A 131 7.34 -17.36 4.91
C LEU A 131 8.14 -16.65 6.00
N PRO A 132 8.50 -17.28 7.14
CA PRO A 132 9.29 -16.59 8.16
C PRO A 132 10.65 -16.10 7.63
N ILE A 133 11.27 -16.86 6.72
CA ILE A 133 12.55 -16.49 6.09
C ILE A 133 12.33 -15.39 5.06
N TYR A 134 11.33 -15.55 4.17
CA TYR A 134 11.04 -14.54 3.13
C TYR A 134 10.59 -13.22 3.72
N MET A 135 9.82 -13.22 4.79
CA MET A 135 9.38 -11.99 5.43
C MET A 135 10.51 -11.23 6.12
N ARG A 136 11.49 -11.94 6.72
CA ARG A 136 12.72 -11.29 7.21
C ARG A 136 13.50 -10.66 6.06
N ARG A 137 13.76 -11.41 4.98
CA ARG A 137 14.45 -10.90 3.79
C ARG A 137 13.70 -9.74 3.14
N TYR A 138 12.37 -9.76 3.16
CA TYR A 138 11.54 -8.66 2.68
C TYR A 138 11.76 -7.39 3.50
N VAL A 139 11.76 -7.49 4.83
CA VAL A 139 12.05 -6.34 5.72
C VAL A 139 13.46 -5.83 5.50
N GLU A 140 14.45 -6.71 5.40
CA GLU A 140 15.84 -6.35 5.07
C GLU A 140 15.94 -5.64 3.71
N PHE A 141 15.21 -6.11 2.71
CA PHE A 141 15.16 -5.48 1.39
C PHE A 141 14.58 -4.08 1.45
N ILE A 142 13.40 -3.88 2.06
CA ILE A 142 12.76 -2.55 2.12
C ILE A 142 13.50 -1.57 3.05
N ALA A 143 14.23 -2.05 4.05
CA ALA A 143 15.08 -1.23 4.91
C ALA A 143 16.49 -0.99 4.32
N GLY A 144 16.83 -1.71 3.24
CA GLY A 144 18.15 -1.65 2.62
C GLY A 144 18.48 -0.29 1.97
N ASN A 145 19.77 -0.03 1.80
CA ASN A 145 20.23 1.24 1.26
C ASN A 145 19.76 1.52 -0.15
N GLU A 146 19.73 0.52 -1.04
CA GLU A 146 19.33 0.70 -2.43
C GLU A 146 17.88 1.20 -2.56
N PRO A 147 16.85 0.52 -2.03
CA PRO A 147 15.49 1.04 -2.06
C PRO A 147 15.33 2.38 -1.35
N ALA A 148 16.07 2.61 -0.26
CA ALA A 148 16.02 3.87 0.50
C ALA A 148 16.55 5.08 -0.28
N THR A 149 17.38 4.89 -1.32
CA THR A 149 17.86 5.97 -2.20
C THR A 149 16.91 6.30 -3.34
N LEU A 150 15.90 5.46 -3.59
CA LEU A 150 14.90 5.69 -4.62
C LEU A 150 13.93 6.82 -4.23
N PRO A 151 13.26 7.46 -5.20
CA PRO A 151 12.10 8.30 -4.91
C PRO A 151 11.10 7.55 -4.01
N PRO A 152 10.52 8.22 -2.99
CA PRO A 152 9.65 7.57 -1.99
C PRO A 152 8.50 6.76 -2.60
N ALA A 153 7.89 7.28 -3.67
CA ALA A 153 6.81 6.58 -4.37
C ALA A 153 7.29 5.27 -5.01
N ILE A 154 8.46 5.26 -5.64
CA ILE A 154 9.03 4.03 -6.21
C ILE A 154 9.30 3.03 -5.09
N HIS A 155 9.97 3.44 -4.03
CA HIS A 155 10.27 2.58 -2.88
C HIS A 155 9.00 1.94 -2.29
N SER A 156 7.95 2.74 -2.06
CA SER A 156 6.68 2.25 -1.53
C SER A 156 5.99 1.25 -2.45
N LEU A 157 6.05 1.46 -3.77
CA LEU A 157 5.46 0.58 -4.77
C LEU A 157 6.23 -0.73 -4.95
N LEU A 158 7.56 -0.71 -4.83
CA LEU A 158 8.37 -1.92 -4.76
C LEU A 158 7.99 -2.77 -3.53
N ALA A 159 7.88 -2.13 -2.37
CA ALA A 159 7.44 -2.80 -1.15
C ALA A 159 6.04 -3.42 -1.32
N HIS A 160 5.11 -2.68 -1.91
CA HIS A 160 3.77 -3.18 -2.21
C HIS A 160 3.80 -4.40 -3.15
N PHE A 161 4.53 -4.34 -4.26
CA PHE A 161 4.64 -5.42 -5.22
C PHE A 161 5.18 -6.70 -4.59
N PHE A 162 6.33 -6.62 -3.92
CA PHE A 162 6.96 -7.80 -3.33
C PHE A 162 6.15 -8.39 -2.19
N PHE A 163 5.49 -7.57 -1.38
CA PHE A 163 4.56 -8.07 -0.37
C PHE A 163 3.39 -8.85 -0.99
N THR A 164 2.78 -8.29 -2.04
CA THR A 164 1.67 -8.94 -2.75
C THR A 164 2.12 -10.24 -3.40
N THR A 165 3.37 -10.30 -3.89
CA THR A 165 3.98 -11.50 -4.46
C THR A 165 4.18 -12.60 -3.40
N LEU A 166 4.67 -12.26 -2.22
CA LEU A 166 4.85 -13.21 -1.11
C LEU A 166 3.51 -13.72 -0.56
N HIS A 167 2.53 -12.84 -0.45
CA HIS A 167 1.18 -13.13 0.05
C HIS A 167 1.16 -13.83 1.40
N PRO A 168 1.70 -13.20 2.46
CA PRO A 168 2.04 -13.90 3.71
C PRO A 168 0.85 -14.26 4.60
N PHE A 169 -0.35 -13.78 4.34
CA PHE A 169 -1.55 -14.01 5.15
C PHE A 169 -2.63 -14.77 4.37
N VAL A 170 -3.64 -15.29 5.07
CA VAL A 170 -4.79 -15.96 4.47
C VAL A 170 -5.69 -14.94 3.76
N ASP A 171 -6.06 -13.84 4.44
CA ASP A 171 -6.79 -12.67 3.90
C ASP A 171 -6.10 -11.37 4.34
N GLY A 172 -6.49 -10.26 3.77
CA GLY A 172 -5.99 -8.94 4.17
C GLY A 172 -4.65 -8.55 3.55
N ASN A 173 -4.04 -9.37 2.72
CA ASN A 173 -2.73 -9.07 2.10
C ASN A 173 -2.73 -7.75 1.32
N GLY A 174 -3.74 -7.49 0.50
CA GLY A 174 -3.84 -6.25 -0.25
C GLY A 174 -4.00 -5.01 0.64
N ARG A 175 -4.78 -5.09 1.72
CA ARG A 175 -4.93 -4.01 2.70
C ARG A 175 -3.63 -3.78 3.46
N THR A 176 -2.99 -4.83 3.91
CA THR A 176 -1.70 -4.77 4.63
C THR A 176 -0.61 -4.20 3.73
N SER A 177 -0.46 -4.67 2.50
CA SER A 177 0.56 -4.18 1.57
C SER A 177 0.42 -2.70 1.26
N ARG A 178 -0.82 -2.20 1.13
CA ARG A 178 -1.06 -0.76 0.95
C ARG A 178 -0.65 0.06 2.17
N LEU A 179 -0.94 -0.42 3.39
CA LEU A 179 -0.51 0.28 4.60
C LEU A 179 0.99 0.21 4.84
N VAL A 180 1.66 -0.88 4.46
CA VAL A 180 3.13 -0.96 4.44
C VAL A 180 3.72 0.08 3.48
N ALA A 181 3.18 0.19 2.27
CA ALA A 181 3.60 1.20 1.32
C ALA A 181 3.34 2.64 1.82
N THR A 182 2.19 2.86 2.48
CA THR A 182 1.86 4.13 3.13
C THR A 182 2.84 4.46 4.26
N ALA A 183 3.22 3.49 5.08
CA ALA A 183 4.22 3.67 6.15
C ALA A 183 5.56 4.18 5.60
N ILE A 184 6.02 3.62 4.48
CA ILE A 184 7.24 4.07 3.79
C ILE A 184 7.08 5.51 3.30
N LEU A 185 5.96 5.86 2.70
CA LEU A 185 5.68 7.24 2.26
C LEU A 185 5.69 8.22 3.44
N TYR A 186 5.09 7.86 4.56
CA TYR A 186 5.01 8.71 5.75
C TYR A 186 6.39 8.94 6.37
N GLN A 187 7.23 7.91 6.48
CA GLN A 187 8.61 8.06 6.93
C GLN A 187 9.42 9.00 6.04
N ARG A 188 9.06 9.14 4.78
CA ARG A 188 9.70 9.97 3.77
C ARG A 188 9.03 11.33 3.57
N GLY A 189 8.17 11.76 4.51
CA GLY A 189 7.56 13.09 4.51
C GLY A 189 6.30 13.25 3.66
N TYR A 190 5.72 12.15 3.19
CA TYR A 190 4.45 12.18 2.45
C TYR A 190 3.22 12.16 3.37
N ASN A 191 3.38 12.31 4.66
CA ASN A 191 2.28 12.48 5.60
C ASN A 191 1.79 13.93 5.58
N VAL A 192 1.07 14.30 4.53
CA VAL A 192 0.50 15.63 4.39
C VAL A 192 -0.80 15.68 5.17
N HIS A 193 -0.94 16.68 6.04
CA HIS A 193 -2.17 16.97 6.78
C HIS A 193 -2.72 15.79 7.62
N GLY A 194 -1.85 15.09 8.33
CA GLY A 194 -2.28 14.11 9.32
C GLY A 194 -2.81 12.80 8.75
N GLY A 195 -2.27 12.34 7.66
CA GLY A 195 -2.54 10.98 7.16
C GLY A 195 -3.64 10.88 6.11
N PHE A 196 -3.83 11.91 5.32
CA PHE A 196 -4.72 11.88 4.17
C PHE A 196 -4.27 10.95 3.04
N TYR A 197 -3.02 10.49 3.06
CA TYR A 197 -2.56 9.52 2.11
C TYR A 197 -2.94 8.11 2.52
N ALA A 198 -3.72 7.49 1.72
CA ALA A 198 -3.72 6.06 1.63
C ALA A 198 -3.38 5.74 0.16
N LEU A 199 -2.34 4.97 -0.10
CA LEU A 199 -2.18 4.22 -1.36
C LEU A 199 -3.38 3.28 -1.43
N SER A 200 -4.52 3.88 -1.73
CA SER A 200 -5.69 3.20 -1.35
C SER A 200 -6.46 2.73 -2.53
N ASP A 201 -7.50 2.66 -2.25
CA ASP A 201 -8.81 2.41 -2.79
C ASP A 201 -8.90 2.89 -4.24
N TYR A 202 -8.19 3.98 -4.64
CA TYR A 202 -8.23 4.47 -6.01
C TYR A 202 -7.76 3.44 -7.03
N PHE A 203 -6.62 2.79 -6.81
CA PHE A 203 -6.14 1.74 -7.69
C PHE A 203 -7.09 0.56 -7.77
N TYR A 204 -7.57 0.16 -6.62
CA TYR A 204 -8.34 -1.06 -6.49
C TYR A 204 -9.81 -0.86 -6.86
N GLN A 205 -10.39 0.29 -6.53
CA GLN A 205 -11.80 0.55 -6.76
C GLN A 205 -12.08 1.08 -8.16
N ASN A 206 -11.18 1.89 -8.72
CA ASN A 206 -11.42 2.50 -10.03
C ASN A 206 -10.85 1.70 -11.21
N ASP A 207 -9.77 0.92 -11.00
CA ASP A 207 -9.18 0.09 -12.06
C ASP A 207 -8.58 -1.22 -11.53
N GLY A 208 -9.36 -1.96 -10.76
CA GLY A 208 -8.93 -3.21 -10.16
C GLY A 208 -8.50 -4.27 -11.17
N ILE A 209 -9.08 -4.28 -12.37
CA ILE A 209 -8.69 -5.21 -13.43
C ILE A 209 -7.28 -4.85 -13.93
N ARG A 210 -7.01 -3.58 -14.24
CA ARG A 210 -5.69 -3.12 -14.69
C ARG A 210 -4.61 -3.40 -13.63
N TYR A 211 -4.90 -3.13 -12.36
CA TYR A 211 -4.00 -3.44 -11.26
C TYR A 211 -3.60 -4.93 -11.24
N HIS A 212 -4.58 -5.84 -11.26
CA HIS A 212 -4.29 -7.28 -11.25
C HIS A 212 -3.61 -7.75 -12.52
N THR A 213 -3.97 -7.19 -13.69
CA THR A 213 -3.31 -7.49 -14.97
C THR A 213 -1.83 -7.11 -14.95
N LEU A 214 -1.48 -5.95 -14.41
CA LEU A 214 -0.09 -5.51 -14.27
C LEU A 214 0.70 -6.42 -13.34
N LEU A 215 0.13 -6.77 -12.18
CA LEU A 215 0.75 -7.74 -11.26
C LEU A 215 1.01 -9.08 -11.96
N HIS A 216 0.00 -9.61 -12.67
CA HIS A 216 0.10 -10.88 -13.36
C HIS A 216 1.19 -10.86 -14.44
N ARG A 217 1.27 -9.79 -15.25
CA ARG A 217 2.33 -9.61 -16.25
C ARG A 217 3.71 -9.63 -15.62
N CYS A 218 3.91 -8.93 -14.50
CA CYS A 218 5.19 -8.94 -13.79
C CYS A 218 5.54 -10.36 -13.30
N TRP A 219 4.57 -11.11 -12.75
CA TRP A 219 4.81 -12.49 -12.29
C TRP A 219 5.14 -13.44 -13.42
N GLN A 220 4.57 -13.25 -14.63
CA GLN A 220 4.88 -14.07 -15.81
C GLN A 220 6.30 -13.84 -16.34
N GLN A 221 6.83 -12.63 -16.22
CA GLN A 221 8.19 -12.31 -16.67
C GLN A 221 9.26 -13.02 -15.83
N GLY A 222 8.98 -13.26 -14.56
CA GLY A 222 9.96 -13.85 -13.65
C GLY A 222 11.01 -12.85 -13.14
N VAL A 223 12.03 -13.36 -12.44
CA VAL A 223 13.08 -12.56 -11.80
C VAL A 223 14.25 -12.33 -12.77
N PRO A 224 14.78 -11.11 -12.94
CA PRO A 224 14.32 -9.84 -12.33
C PRO A 224 13.00 -9.37 -12.92
N PHE A 225 12.12 -8.84 -12.07
CA PHE A 225 10.83 -8.31 -12.53
C PHE A 225 11.00 -6.94 -13.18
N ASP A 226 10.49 -6.73 -14.39
CA ASP A 226 10.31 -5.37 -14.93
C ASP A 226 9.04 -4.75 -14.31
N LEU A 227 9.24 -3.81 -13.38
CA LEU A 227 8.18 -3.16 -12.65
C LEU A 227 7.84 -1.77 -13.21
N THR A 228 8.36 -1.40 -14.36
CA THR A 228 8.19 -0.05 -14.92
C THR A 228 6.73 0.34 -15.08
N GLU A 229 5.91 -0.51 -15.73
CA GLU A 229 4.48 -0.20 -15.94
C GLU A 229 3.70 -0.22 -14.63
N PHE A 230 3.99 -1.17 -13.73
CA PHE A 230 3.34 -1.27 -12.43
C PHE A 230 3.63 -0.04 -11.56
N VAL A 231 4.89 0.40 -11.51
CA VAL A 231 5.30 1.59 -10.77
C VAL A 231 4.71 2.85 -11.39
N GLY A 232 4.70 2.99 -12.71
CA GLY A 232 4.06 4.11 -13.40
C GLY A 232 2.58 4.23 -13.03
N PHE A 233 1.83 3.13 -13.13
CA PHE A 233 0.42 3.05 -12.71
C PHE A 233 0.25 3.43 -11.23
N GLY A 234 1.17 2.96 -10.38
CA GLY A 234 1.17 3.28 -8.96
C GLY A 234 1.35 4.77 -8.68
N ILE A 235 2.28 5.42 -9.34
CA ILE A 235 2.50 6.86 -9.20
C ILE A 235 1.29 7.66 -9.72
N GLU A 236 0.68 7.27 -10.84
CA GLU A 236 -0.57 7.88 -11.32
C GLU A 236 -1.65 7.92 -10.24
N GLY A 237 -1.85 6.82 -9.53
CA GLY A 237 -2.81 6.76 -8.45
C GLY A 237 -2.47 7.65 -7.26
N ILE A 238 -1.20 7.73 -6.86
CA ILE A 238 -0.77 8.67 -5.81
C ILE A 238 -1.06 10.11 -6.25
N VAL A 239 -0.78 10.48 -7.50
CA VAL A 239 -1.08 11.80 -8.05
C VAL A 239 -2.58 12.10 -8.01
N MET A 240 -3.42 11.14 -8.35
CA MET A 240 -4.88 11.33 -8.33
C MET A 240 -5.41 11.51 -6.89
N GLU A 241 -4.84 10.79 -5.94
CA GLU A 241 -5.19 10.97 -4.54
C GLU A 241 -4.79 12.36 -4.02
N LEU A 242 -3.59 12.83 -4.37
CA LEU A 242 -3.16 14.20 -4.07
C LEU A 242 -4.10 15.27 -4.63
N ARG A 243 -4.54 15.09 -5.87
CA ARG A 243 -5.53 16.00 -6.50
C ARG A 243 -6.86 15.99 -5.76
N SER A 244 -7.31 14.83 -5.32
CA SER A 244 -8.55 14.70 -4.55
C SER A 244 -8.44 15.43 -3.22
N ILE A 245 -7.32 15.27 -2.52
CA ILE A 245 -7.04 15.96 -1.26
C ILE A 245 -6.99 17.48 -1.46
N ASP A 246 -6.23 17.96 -2.44
CA ASP A 246 -6.14 19.38 -2.77
C ASP A 246 -7.53 19.97 -3.03
N SER A 247 -8.32 19.31 -3.85
CA SER A 247 -9.69 19.74 -4.19
C SER A 247 -10.60 19.80 -2.95
N PHE A 248 -10.51 18.77 -2.08
CA PHE A 248 -11.28 18.73 -0.83
C PHE A 248 -10.89 19.88 0.11
N ILE A 249 -9.60 20.10 0.30
CA ILE A 249 -9.09 21.18 1.16
C ILE A 249 -9.56 22.55 0.63
N ARG A 250 -9.39 22.82 -0.65
CA ARG A 250 -9.82 24.08 -1.26
C ARG A 250 -11.33 24.30 -1.15
N MET A 251 -12.14 23.25 -1.30
CA MET A 251 -13.58 23.32 -1.09
C MET A 251 -13.93 23.72 0.36
N LYS A 252 -13.25 23.10 1.34
CA LYS A 252 -13.46 23.40 2.78
C LYS A 252 -13.02 24.82 3.11
N LEU A 253 -11.87 25.28 2.60
CA LEU A 253 -11.38 26.65 2.81
C LEU A 253 -12.39 27.69 2.28
N ARG A 254 -12.95 27.49 1.08
CA ARG A 254 -13.96 28.40 0.52
C ARG A 254 -15.22 28.50 1.38
N ARG A 255 -15.66 27.37 1.98
CA ARG A 255 -16.84 27.36 2.87
C ARG A 255 -16.58 27.97 4.24
N ALA A 256 -15.34 28.10 4.66
CA ALA A 256 -14.97 28.69 5.95
C ALA A 256 -14.82 30.22 5.86
N VAL A 257 -14.71 30.79 4.66
CA VAL A 257 -14.51 32.23 4.38
C VAL A 257 -15.79 32.92 3.87
N GLY A 258 -16.78 32.16 3.41
CA GLY A 258 -18.11 32.66 3.02
C GLY A 258 -19.16 32.35 4.10
#